data_bcd50d7acb7e5202fbd6aa0edc9f9530
#
_entry.id   bcd50d7acb7e5202fbd6aa0edc9f9530
#
_cell.length_a   1.000
_cell.length_b   1.000
_cell.length_c   1.000
_cell.angle_alpha   90.00
_cell.angle_beta   90.00
_cell.angle_gamma   90.00
#
_symmetry.space_group_name_H-M   'P 1'
#
loop_
_entity.id
_entity.type
_entity.pdbx_description
1 polymer ?
#
loop_
_entity_poly.entity_id
_entity_poly.type
_entity_poly.pdbx_seq_one_letter_code
_entity_poly.pdbx_strand_id
1 'polypeptide(L)'
;GYETYKLLREYHLFQPLFPTITRYFTENGDSAMERMIIQVLKNTDNRIHNGLRVNPAFLFAAMFWYPLMETAQRIAQESGLTWSDAFALAMNDVLDEACRSLAIPKRLTTLTRDIWQLQLRMSRRQGKRAWKLLEHPKFRAAYDLLALRAEVERNSELQRLAKWWGEFQVSAPPEQKGMLNELDEDPAPRRRHRRPRRRAPRREGT
;
A
#
# COMPACT_ATOMS: atom_id res chain seq x y z
N GLY A 1 -4.17 -3.59 22.07
CA GLY A 1 -3.23 -3.80 20.97
C GLY A 1 -1.88 -3.13 21.24
N TYR A 2 -1.87 -1.78 21.38
CA TYR A 2 -0.59 -1.06 21.56
C TYR A 2 0.12 -1.43 22.88
N GLU A 3 -0.58 -1.55 23.99
CA GLU A 3 0.01 -2.00 25.26
C GLU A 3 0.58 -3.42 25.15
N THR A 4 -0.15 -4.32 24.50
CA THR A 4 0.33 -5.70 24.23
C THR A 4 1.62 -5.66 23.39
N TYR A 5 1.69 -4.81 22.37
CA TYR A 5 2.89 -4.62 21.56
C TYR A 5 4.09 -4.18 22.41
N LYS A 6 3.90 -3.22 23.32
CA LYS A 6 4.97 -2.76 24.24
C LYS A 6 5.50 -3.92 25.09
N LEU A 7 4.61 -4.69 25.69
CA LEU A 7 4.99 -5.86 26.50
C LEU A 7 5.73 -6.91 25.66
N LEU A 8 5.24 -7.22 24.45
CA LEU A 8 5.92 -8.16 23.57
C LEU A 8 7.32 -7.68 23.18
N ARG A 9 7.53 -6.36 23.04
CA ARG A 9 8.85 -5.77 22.76
C ARG A 9 9.76 -5.85 23.98
N GLU A 10 9.25 -5.50 25.15
CA GLU A 10 9.98 -5.53 26.42
C GLU A 10 10.51 -6.92 26.77
N TYR A 11 9.66 -7.95 26.57
CA TYR A 11 10.01 -9.35 26.83
C TYR A 11 10.66 -10.07 25.64
N HIS A 12 11.06 -9.35 24.58
CA HIS A 12 11.66 -9.90 23.35
C HIS A 12 10.81 -10.99 22.64
N LEU A 13 9.50 -11.01 22.87
CA LEU A 13 8.57 -11.97 22.28
C LEU A 13 8.06 -11.55 20.89
N PHE A 14 8.18 -10.27 20.56
CA PHE A 14 7.69 -9.78 19.26
C PHE A 14 8.51 -10.31 18.09
N GLN A 15 9.83 -10.41 18.23
CA GLN A 15 10.72 -10.86 17.17
C GLN A 15 10.44 -12.31 16.71
N PRO A 16 10.31 -13.33 17.57
CA PRO A 16 10.00 -14.68 17.12
C PRO A 16 8.60 -14.81 16.51
N LEU A 17 7.65 -13.96 16.89
CA LEU A 17 6.31 -13.95 16.29
C LEU A 17 6.27 -13.27 14.92
N PHE A 18 7.08 -12.22 14.73
CA PHE A 18 7.06 -11.39 13.53
C PHE A 18 8.48 -11.16 12.96
N PRO A 19 9.21 -12.23 12.60
CA PRO A 19 10.61 -12.10 12.16
C PRO A 19 10.73 -11.26 10.88
N THR A 20 9.80 -11.37 9.95
CA THR A 20 9.74 -10.59 8.71
C THR A 20 9.64 -9.09 8.96
N ILE A 21 9.00 -8.70 10.05
CA ILE A 21 8.77 -7.29 10.42
C ILE A 21 9.98 -6.73 11.17
N THR A 22 10.49 -7.47 12.15
CA THR A 22 11.50 -6.97 13.10
C THR A 22 12.84 -6.64 12.45
N ARG A 23 13.16 -7.22 11.30
CA ARG A 23 14.36 -6.86 10.52
C ARG A 23 14.38 -5.41 10.03
N TYR A 24 13.23 -4.72 10.05
CA TYR A 24 13.12 -3.29 9.69
C TYR A 24 13.19 -2.37 10.90
N PHE A 25 13.32 -2.91 12.09
CA PHE A 25 13.43 -2.10 13.28
C PHE A 25 14.83 -1.53 13.41
N THR A 26 14.91 -0.28 13.85
CA THR A 26 16.17 0.38 14.16
C THR A 26 16.44 0.36 15.66
N GLU A 27 17.70 0.49 16.06
CA GLU A 27 18.08 0.55 17.48
C GLU A 27 17.39 1.71 18.21
N ASN A 28 17.15 2.82 17.52
CA ASN A 28 16.51 4.01 18.08
C ASN A 28 14.97 3.96 18.09
N GLY A 29 14.35 2.88 17.58
CA GLY A 29 12.89 2.71 17.62
C GLY A 29 12.09 3.69 16.75
N ASP A 30 12.70 4.39 15.79
CA ASP A 30 12.02 5.40 14.93
C ASP A 30 12.04 5.03 13.44
N SER A 31 12.02 3.75 13.11
CA SER A 31 11.84 3.34 11.72
C SER A 31 10.41 3.63 11.25
N ALA A 32 10.24 3.87 9.94
CA ALA A 32 8.90 4.03 9.36
C ALA A 32 8.02 2.81 9.65
N MET A 33 8.63 1.62 9.71
CA MET A 33 7.95 0.37 10.08
C MET A 33 7.41 0.41 11.51
N GLU A 34 8.22 0.82 12.49
CA GLU A 34 7.77 0.90 13.87
C GLU A 34 6.68 1.96 14.04
N ARG A 35 6.85 3.13 13.43
CA ARG A 35 5.79 4.15 13.42
C ARG A 35 4.49 3.62 12.84
N MET A 36 4.54 2.86 11.74
CA MET A 36 3.37 2.23 11.13
C MET A 36 2.67 1.27 12.09
N ILE A 37 3.43 0.39 12.75
CA ILE A 37 2.88 -0.57 13.72
C ILE A 37 2.26 0.16 14.91
N ILE A 38 2.98 1.11 15.50
CA ILE A 38 2.48 1.88 16.63
C ILE A 38 1.19 2.60 16.27
N GLN A 39 1.17 3.27 15.11
CA GLN A 39 0.00 4.06 14.72
C GLN A 39 -1.20 3.18 14.39
N VAL A 40 -1.01 2.07 13.67
CA VAL A 40 -2.13 1.17 13.34
C VAL A 40 -2.70 0.50 14.58
N LEU A 41 -1.87 0.15 15.56
CA LEU A 41 -2.33 -0.43 16.82
C LEU A 41 -3.10 0.59 17.67
N LYS A 42 -2.59 1.82 17.80
CA LYS A 42 -3.32 2.91 18.48
C LYS A 42 -4.67 3.21 17.82
N ASN A 43 -4.71 3.27 16.49
CA ASN A 43 -5.95 3.48 15.75
C ASN A 43 -6.93 2.32 15.97
N THR A 44 -6.41 1.09 16.05
CA THR A 44 -7.21 -0.11 16.34
C THR A 44 -7.79 -0.08 17.74
N ASP A 45 -6.98 0.27 18.75
CA ASP A 45 -7.43 0.39 20.15
C ASP A 45 -8.49 1.48 20.29
N ASN A 46 -8.32 2.63 19.65
CA ASN A 46 -9.30 3.70 19.62
C ASN A 46 -10.64 3.25 18.99
N ARG A 47 -10.57 2.49 17.88
CA ARG A 47 -11.79 1.91 17.27
C ARG A 47 -12.53 0.96 18.22
N ILE A 48 -11.79 0.08 18.91
CA ILE A 48 -12.36 -0.86 19.89
C ILE A 48 -13.00 -0.09 21.04
N HIS A 49 -12.30 0.92 21.57
CA HIS A 49 -12.82 1.76 22.65
C HIS A 49 -14.13 2.48 22.27
N ASN A 50 -14.26 2.88 21.01
CA ASN A 50 -15.48 3.52 20.50
C ASN A 50 -16.54 2.50 19.98
N GLY A 51 -16.41 1.21 20.29
CA GLY A 51 -17.37 0.17 19.88
C GLY A 51 -17.39 -0.11 18.38
N LEU A 52 -16.39 0.36 17.62
CA LEU A 52 -16.33 0.19 16.17
C LEU A 52 -15.68 -1.16 15.81
N ARG A 53 -16.13 -1.73 14.69
CA ARG A 53 -15.56 -2.99 14.18
C ARG A 53 -14.13 -2.81 13.70
N VAL A 54 -13.28 -3.80 14.00
CA VAL A 54 -11.91 -3.91 13.52
C VAL A 54 -11.85 -4.89 12.36
N ASN A 55 -11.05 -4.55 11.35
CA ASN A 55 -10.74 -5.44 10.22
C ASN A 55 -9.33 -6.02 10.38
N PRO A 56 -9.17 -7.30 10.76
CA PRO A 56 -7.84 -7.90 10.92
C PRO A 56 -7.00 -7.88 9.63
N ALA A 57 -7.63 -7.97 8.46
CA ALA A 57 -6.91 -7.89 7.19
C ALA A 57 -6.26 -6.51 6.96
N PHE A 58 -6.89 -5.44 7.46
CA PHE A 58 -6.31 -4.10 7.44
C PHE A 58 -5.06 -4.02 8.33
N LEU A 59 -5.11 -4.62 9.52
CA LEU A 59 -3.96 -4.68 10.41
C LEU A 59 -2.78 -5.38 9.74
N PHE A 60 -3.00 -6.55 9.14
CA PHE A 60 -1.96 -7.25 8.38
C PHE A 60 -1.47 -6.43 7.18
N ALA A 61 -2.36 -5.77 6.44
CA ALA A 61 -1.98 -4.93 5.31
C ALA A 61 -1.05 -3.78 5.72
N ALA A 62 -1.29 -3.16 6.87
CA ALA A 62 -0.42 -2.11 7.42
C ALA A 62 0.91 -2.68 7.95
N MET A 63 0.86 -3.76 8.74
CA MET A 63 2.05 -4.35 9.35
C MET A 63 3.04 -4.93 8.34
N PHE A 64 2.56 -5.48 7.23
CA PHE A 64 3.42 -6.07 6.19
C PHE A 64 3.66 -5.15 4.98
N TRP A 65 3.29 -3.87 5.07
CA TRP A 65 3.45 -2.94 3.96
C TRP A 65 4.91 -2.75 3.53
N TYR A 66 5.82 -2.50 4.47
CA TYR A 66 7.23 -2.29 4.14
C TYR A 66 7.94 -3.56 3.67
N PRO A 67 7.75 -4.73 4.29
CA PRO A 67 8.19 -6.00 3.74
C PRO A 67 7.73 -6.23 2.29
N LEU A 68 6.47 -5.90 1.98
CA LEU A 68 5.93 -6.00 0.63
C LEU A 68 6.66 -5.06 -0.34
N MET A 69 6.86 -3.81 0.04
CA MET A 69 7.49 -2.81 -0.84
C MET A 69 8.94 -3.15 -1.16
N GLU A 70 9.71 -3.59 -0.16
CA GLU A 70 11.10 -4.02 -0.36
C GLU A 70 11.18 -5.28 -1.22
N THR A 71 10.35 -6.29 -0.92
CA THR A 71 10.31 -7.52 -1.72
C THR A 71 9.94 -7.23 -3.18
N ALA A 72 8.95 -6.37 -3.42
CA ALA A 72 8.56 -5.95 -4.77
C ALA A 72 9.70 -5.21 -5.49
N GLN A 73 10.40 -4.32 -4.79
CA GLN A 73 11.53 -3.59 -5.34
C GLN A 73 12.68 -4.54 -5.72
N ARG A 74 13.03 -5.46 -4.83
CA ARG A 74 14.05 -6.47 -5.07
C ARG A 74 13.69 -7.34 -6.29
N ILE A 75 12.48 -7.88 -6.35
CA ILE A 75 12.03 -8.70 -7.50
C ILE A 75 12.09 -7.89 -8.80
N ALA A 76 11.64 -6.64 -8.82
CA ALA A 76 11.69 -5.81 -10.02
C ALA A 76 13.11 -5.55 -10.50
N GLN A 77 14.06 -5.35 -9.59
CA GLN A 77 15.47 -5.12 -9.91
C GLN A 77 16.19 -6.38 -10.41
N GLU A 78 15.93 -7.52 -9.78
CA GLU A 78 16.62 -8.79 -10.09
C GLU A 78 16.07 -9.46 -11.35
N SER A 79 14.74 -9.40 -11.56
CA SER A 79 14.08 -10.13 -12.67
C SER A 79 13.79 -9.29 -13.90
N GLY A 80 13.91 -7.96 -13.81
CA GLY A 80 13.50 -7.05 -14.89
C GLY A 80 11.99 -7.02 -15.16
N LEU A 81 11.17 -7.57 -14.28
CA LEU A 81 9.71 -7.56 -14.38
C LEU A 81 9.15 -6.15 -14.25
N THR A 82 7.94 -5.96 -14.75
CA THR A 82 7.22 -4.70 -14.50
C THR A 82 6.95 -4.55 -13.00
N TRP A 83 6.83 -3.31 -12.54
CA TRP A 83 6.47 -3.05 -11.14
C TRP A 83 5.19 -3.77 -10.70
N SER A 84 4.18 -3.83 -11.59
CA SER A 84 2.90 -4.49 -11.30
C SER A 84 3.08 -5.99 -11.07
N ASP A 85 3.90 -6.65 -11.90
CA ASP A 85 4.15 -8.09 -11.81
C ASP A 85 5.02 -8.42 -10.60
N ALA A 86 6.07 -7.64 -10.37
CA ALA A 86 6.92 -7.78 -9.18
C ALA A 86 6.12 -7.59 -7.88
N PHE A 87 5.22 -6.60 -7.85
CA PHE A 87 4.34 -6.37 -6.70
C PHE A 87 3.38 -7.54 -6.48
N ALA A 88 2.83 -8.13 -7.56
CA ALA A 88 1.95 -9.29 -7.46
C ALA A 88 2.69 -10.53 -6.90
N LEU A 89 3.93 -10.77 -7.31
CA LEU A 89 4.76 -11.84 -6.75
C LEU A 89 5.11 -11.58 -5.29
N ALA A 90 5.53 -10.35 -4.97
CA ALA A 90 5.87 -9.97 -3.60
C ALA A 90 4.71 -10.15 -2.62
N MET A 91 3.46 -9.90 -3.03
CA MET A 91 2.29 -10.18 -2.19
C MET A 91 2.19 -11.65 -1.79
N ASN A 92 2.53 -12.58 -2.70
CA ASN A 92 2.53 -13.99 -2.37
C ASN A 92 3.66 -14.33 -1.41
N ASP A 93 4.89 -13.93 -1.73
CA ASP A 93 6.09 -14.24 -0.94
C ASP A 93 5.96 -13.76 0.51
N VAL A 94 5.51 -12.51 0.70
CA VAL A 94 5.36 -11.92 2.04
C VAL A 94 4.26 -12.61 2.85
N LEU A 95 3.13 -12.94 2.22
CA LEU A 95 2.04 -13.62 2.93
C LEU A 95 2.38 -15.08 3.22
N ASP A 96 3.08 -15.77 2.33
CA ASP A 96 3.51 -17.14 2.53
C ASP A 96 4.55 -17.21 3.66
N GLU A 97 5.48 -16.25 3.74
CA GLU A 97 6.42 -16.12 4.85
C GLU A 97 5.69 -15.84 6.17
N ALA A 98 4.75 -14.89 6.18
CA ALA A 98 3.96 -14.58 7.36
C ALA A 98 3.14 -15.78 7.85
N CYS A 99 2.60 -16.59 6.94
CA CYS A 99 1.82 -17.79 7.29
C CYS A 99 2.67 -18.92 7.87
N ARG A 100 4.00 -18.90 7.73
CA ARG A 100 4.91 -19.88 8.38
C ARG A 100 5.03 -19.64 9.88
N SER A 101 4.98 -18.37 10.32
CA SER A 101 5.09 -18.01 11.73
C SER A 101 3.74 -17.75 12.39
N LEU A 102 2.73 -17.41 11.60
CA LEU A 102 1.40 -17.04 12.06
C LEU A 102 0.33 -17.88 11.35
N ALA A 103 -0.60 -18.46 12.09
CA ALA A 103 -1.74 -19.18 11.52
C ALA A 103 -2.78 -18.20 10.92
N ILE A 104 -2.44 -17.52 9.82
CA ILE A 104 -3.32 -16.54 9.19
C ILE A 104 -4.35 -17.26 8.30
N PRO A 105 -5.66 -17.13 8.57
CA PRO A 105 -6.68 -17.74 7.73
C PRO A 105 -6.65 -17.22 6.30
N LYS A 106 -6.85 -18.10 5.31
CA LYS A 106 -6.84 -17.78 3.88
C LYS A 106 -7.75 -16.59 3.51
N ARG A 107 -8.90 -16.47 4.17
CA ARG A 107 -9.79 -15.32 3.97
C ARG A 107 -9.11 -13.99 4.28
N LEU A 108 -8.29 -13.93 5.32
CA LEU A 108 -7.58 -12.70 5.70
C LEU A 108 -6.45 -12.38 4.73
N THR A 109 -5.69 -13.37 4.26
CA THR A 109 -4.63 -13.14 3.26
C THR A 109 -5.22 -12.64 1.94
N THR A 110 -6.38 -13.15 1.51
CA THR A 110 -7.09 -12.66 0.32
C THR A 110 -7.51 -11.19 0.49
N LEU A 111 -8.13 -10.86 1.62
CA LEU A 111 -8.54 -9.47 1.90
C LEU A 111 -7.35 -8.51 2.02
N THR A 112 -6.23 -8.96 2.56
CA THR A 112 -4.99 -8.19 2.64
C THR A 112 -4.45 -7.89 1.24
N ARG A 113 -4.44 -8.89 0.33
CA ARG A 113 -4.07 -8.68 -1.08
C ARG A 113 -4.96 -7.66 -1.78
N ASP A 114 -6.26 -7.74 -1.58
CA ASP A 114 -7.21 -6.78 -2.17
C ASP A 114 -6.87 -5.34 -1.74
N ILE A 115 -6.60 -5.12 -0.45
CA ILE A 115 -6.21 -3.81 0.08
C ILE A 115 -4.91 -3.31 -0.58
N TRP A 116 -3.90 -4.16 -0.69
CA TRP A 116 -2.62 -3.83 -1.30
C TRP A 116 -2.73 -3.52 -2.79
N GLN A 117 -3.49 -4.32 -3.55
CA GLN A 117 -3.71 -4.08 -4.98
C GLN A 117 -4.39 -2.72 -5.24
N LEU A 118 -5.29 -2.30 -4.35
CA LEU A 118 -5.93 -1.01 -4.46
C LEU A 118 -4.94 0.15 -4.28
N GLN A 119 -3.86 0.00 -3.48
CA GLN A 119 -2.83 1.02 -3.33
C GLN A 119 -2.19 1.40 -4.68
N LEU A 120 -1.89 0.41 -5.56
CA LEU A 120 -1.36 0.68 -6.90
C LEU A 120 -2.34 1.44 -7.80
N ARG A 121 -3.63 1.31 -7.54
CA ARG A 121 -4.69 1.92 -8.34
C ARG A 121 -5.04 3.33 -7.86
N MET A 122 -4.79 3.66 -6.60
CA MET A 122 -5.18 4.95 -6.01
C MET A 122 -4.48 6.15 -6.65
N SER A 123 -3.27 5.98 -7.19
CA SER A 123 -2.58 7.03 -7.95
C SER A 123 -3.18 7.27 -9.35
N ARG A 124 -3.91 6.29 -9.90
CA ARG A 124 -4.49 6.32 -11.26
C ARG A 124 -5.96 6.73 -11.20
N ARG A 125 -6.23 7.96 -10.77
CA ARG A 125 -7.57 8.44 -10.44
C ARG A 125 -8.29 9.20 -11.55
N GLN A 126 -7.74 9.27 -12.78
CA GLN A 126 -8.34 10.02 -13.88
C GLN A 126 -9.63 9.37 -14.41
N GLY A 127 -10.61 10.19 -14.75
CA GLY A 127 -11.85 9.80 -15.39
C GLY A 127 -12.64 8.73 -14.61
N LYS A 128 -13.23 7.78 -15.34
CA LYS A 128 -14.08 6.73 -14.75
C LYS A 128 -13.38 5.80 -13.75
N ARG A 129 -12.03 5.85 -13.67
CA ARG A 129 -11.26 4.98 -12.75
C ARG A 129 -11.49 5.35 -11.30
N ALA A 130 -11.60 6.64 -10.98
CA ALA A 130 -11.88 7.09 -9.63
C ALA A 130 -13.23 6.57 -9.11
N TRP A 131 -14.28 6.69 -9.93
CA TRP A 131 -15.62 6.19 -9.60
C TRP A 131 -15.61 4.68 -9.33
N LYS A 132 -15.02 3.89 -10.25
CA LYS A 132 -14.91 2.43 -10.08
C LYS A 132 -14.12 2.04 -8.84
N LEU A 133 -13.15 2.86 -8.44
CA LEU A 133 -12.37 2.61 -7.23
C LEU A 133 -13.18 2.92 -5.98
N LEU A 134 -13.92 4.02 -5.99
CA LEU A 134 -14.81 4.43 -4.88
C LEU A 134 -15.91 3.38 -4.61
N GLU A 135 -16.47 2.77 -5.66
CA GLU A 135 -17.48 1.71 -5.57
C GLU A 135 -16.92 0.36 -5.08
N HIS A 136 -15.60 0.23 -5.00
CA HIS A 136 -14.99 -1.06 -4.64
C HIS A 136 -15.23 -1.39 -3.16
N PRO A 137 -15.69 -2.62 -2.79
CA PRO A 137 -16.03 -2.99 -1.41
C PRO A 137 -14.88 -2.81 -0.40
N LYS A 138 -13.65 -2.80 -0.86
CA LYS A 138 -12.44 -2.61 -0.03
C LYS A 138 -11.85 -1.21 -0.13
N PHE A 139 -12.53 -0.28 -0.82
CA PHE A 139 -12.04 1.10 -0.97
C PHE A 139 -11.73 1.75 0.37
N ARG A 140 -12.66 1.65 1.33
CA ARG A 140 -12.48 2.27 2.64
C ARG A 140 -11.20 1.79 3.34
N ALA A 141 -10.96 0.48 3.36
CA ALA A 141 -9.75 -0.07 3.97
C ALA A 141 -8.47 0.34 3.21
N ALA A 142 -8.54 0.41 1.88
CA ALA A 142 -7.42 0.89 1.07
C ALA A 142 -7.15 2.39 1.28
N TYR A 143 -8.19 3.20 1.40
CA TYR A 143 -8.07 4.62 1.75
C TYR A 143 -7.47 4.83 3.15
N ASP A 144 -7.95 4.07 4.14
CA ASP A 144 -7.42 4.14 5.51
C ASP A 144 -5.91 3.77 5.54
N LEU A 145 -5.47 2.80 4.73
CA LEU A 145 -4.05 2.47 4.58
C LEU A 145 -3.26 3.60 3.89
N LEU A 146 -3.81 4.22 2.85
CA LEU A 146 -3.19 5.37 2.19
C LEU A 146 -3.03 6.54 3.16
N ALA A 147 -4.06 6.85 3.94
CA ALA A 147 -4.05 7.93 4.93
C ALA A 147 -3.00 7.67 6.03
N LEU A 148 -2.95 6.43 6.53
CA LEU A 148 -1.96 6.00 7.52
C LEU A 148 -0.53 6.11 6.97
N ARG A 149 -0.30 5.71 5.72
CA ARG A 149 0.99 5.86 5.06
C ARG A 149 1.39 7.33 4.90
N ALA A 150 0.45 8.17 4.49
CA ALA A 150 0.67 9.60 4.32
C ALA A 150 1.11 10.27 5.63
N GLU A 151 0.55 9.83 6.75
CA GLU A 151 0.91 10.29 8.11
C GLU A 151 2.31 9.81 8.51
N VAL A 152 2.57 8.50 8.40
CA VAL A 152 3.78 7.84 8.88
C VAL A 152 5.00 8.19 8.03
N GLU A 153 4.85 8.19 6.71
CA GLU A 153 5.94 8.44 5.75
C GLU A 153 6.25 9.94 5.59
N ARG A 154 5.37 10.83 6.06
CA ARG A 154 5.48 12.30 5.95
C ARG A 154 5.76 12.77 4.51
N ASN A 155 5.26 12.02 3.54
CA ASN A 155 5.45 12.26 2.12
C ASN A 155 4.36 13.20 1.60
N SER A 156 4.74 14.35 1.05
CA SER A 156 3.80 15.37 0.57
C SER A 156 2.93 14.91 -0.59
N GLU A 157 3.41 14.01 -1.44
CA GLU A 157 2.61 13.45 -2.54
C GLU A 157 1.54 12.49 -2.03
N LEU A 158 1.89 11.63 -1.06
CA LEU A 158 0.92 10.76 -0.41
C LEU A 158 -0.11 11.56 0.38
N GLN A 159 0.31 12.61 1.06
CA GLN A 159 -0.61 13.50 1.79
C GLN A 159 -1.61 14.17 0.85
N ARG A 160 -1.15 14.71 -0.30
CA ARG A 160 -2.04 15.27 -1.33
C ARG A 160 -2.98 14.21 -1.90
N LEU A 161 -2.47 13.01 -2.15
CA LEU A 161 -3.29 11.90 -2.66
C LEU A 161 -4.36 11.48 -1.64
N ALA A 162 -3.99 11.33 -0.36
CA ALA A 162 -4.91 10.98 0.72
C ALA A 162 -5.97 12.06 0.92
N LYS A 163 -5.57 13.35 0.91
CA LYS A 163 -6.48 14.48 0.99
C LYS A 163 -7.49 14.48 -0.15
N TRP A 164 -7.01 14.32 -1.38
CA TRP A 164 -7.87 14.26 -2.57
C TRP A 164 -8.92 13.14 -2.47
N TRP A 165 -8.52 11.93 -2.08
CA TRP A 165 -9.46 10.83 -1.89
C TRP A 165 -10.41 11.05 -0.72
N GLY A 166 -9.93 11.72 0.34
CA GLY A 166 -10.76 12.12 1.48
C GLY A 166 -11.89 13.04 1.08
N GLU A 167 -11.59 14.05 0.26
CA GLU A 167 -12.57 15.01 -0.29
C GLU A 167 -13.49 14.33 -1.31
N PHE A 168 -12.92 13.58 -2.26
CA PHE A 168 -13.67 12.92 -3.34
C PHE A 168 -14.75 11.97 -2.83
N GLN A 169 -14.48 11.20 -1.75
CA GLN A 169 -15.45 10.23 -1.24
C GLN A 169 -16.67 10.86 -0.55
N VAL A 170 -16.57 12.12 -0.10
CA VAL A 170 -17.65 12.82 0.62
C VAL A 170 -18.32 13.88 -0.24
N SER A 171 -17.75 14.27 -1.36
CA SER A 171 -18.26 15.28 -2.28
C SER A 171 -19.48 14.79 -3.06
N ALA A 172 -20.36 15.72 -3.41
CA ALA A 172 -21.50 15.45 -4.29
C ALA A 172 -21.03 15.18 -5.74
N PRO A 173 -21.83 14.45 -6.56
CA PRO A 173 -21.44 14.08 -7.93
C PRO A 173 -20.99 15.24 -8.83
N PRO A 174 -21.58 16.46 -8.78
CA PRO A 174 -21.08 17.58 -9.56
C PRO A 174 -19.67 18.03 -9.16
N GLU A 175 -19.38 18.07 -7.84
CA GLU A 175 -18.07 18.43 -7.30
C GLU A 175 -17.02 17.39 -7.65
N GLN A 176 -17.38 16.11 -7.54
CA GLN A 176 -16.50 15.01 -7.96
C GLN A 176 -16.11 15.11 -9.43
N LYS A 177 -17.02 15.52 -10.32
CA LYS A 177 -16.70 15.80 -11.73
C LYS A 177 -15.74 16.97 -11.88
N GLY A 178 -15.92 18.04 -11.11
CA GLY A 178 -14.99 19.18 -11.07
C GLY A 178 -13.57 18.72 -10.69
N MET A 179 -13.44 17.98 -9.60
CA MET A 179 -12.16 17.44 -9.13
C MET A 179 -11.46 16.54 -10.17
N LEU A 180 -12.22 15.81 -10.99
CA LEU A 180 -11.66 14.98 -12.06
C LEU A 180 -11.19 15.83 -13.24
N ASN A 181 -11.94 16.86 -13.63
CA ASN A 181 -11.56 17.78 -14.71
C ASN A 181 -10.24 18.52 -14.38
N GLU A 182 -10.07 18.98 -13.15
CA GLU A 182 -8.81 19.60 -12.69
C GLU A 182 -7.60 18.68 -12.83
N LEU A 183 -7.77 17.35 -12.63
CA LEU A 183 -6.70 16.37 -12.84
C LEU A 183 -6.34 16.15 -14.31
N ASP A 184 -7.31 16.36 -15.22
CA ASP A 184 -7.07 16.20 -16.67
C ASP A 184 -6.42 17.47 -17.26
N GLU A 185 -6.61 18.64 -16.63
CA GLU A 185 -6.00 19.91 -17.00
C GLU A 185 -4.55 20.06 -16.52
N ASP A 186 -4.16 19.35 -15.44
CA ASP A 186 -2.77 19.25 -14.97
C ASP A 186 -2.20 17.85 -15.22
N PRO A 187 -1.88 17.49 -16.45
CA PRO A 187 -1.36 16.18 -16.78
C PRO A 187 0.05 16.05 -16.23
N ALA A 188 0.21 15.25 -15.18
CA ALA A 188 1.53 14.80 -14.74
C ALA A 188 2.38 14.38 -15.96
N PRO A 189 3.68 14.75 -16.04
CA PRO A 189 4.49 14.56 -17.23
C PRO A 189 4.42 13.10 -17.71
N ARG A 190 3.76 12.90 -18.84
CA ARG A 190 3.69 11.58 -19.50
C ARG A 190 5.11 11.13 -19.76
N ARG A 191 5.60 10.14 -19.06
CA ARG A 191 6.83 9.42 -19.44
C ARG A 191 6.63 8.95 -20.87
N ARG A 192 7.23 9.69 -21.83
CA ARG A 192 7.26 9.30 -23.22
C ARG A 192 8.01 7.98 -23.30
N HIS A 193 7.27 6.88 -23.49
CA HIS A 193 7.86 5.63 -23.95
C HIS A 193 8.53 5.93 -25.29
N ARG A 194 9.87 6.03 -25.27
CA ARG A 194 10.66 6.03 -26.51
C ARG A 194 10.38 4.69 -27.20
N ARG A 195 9.55 4.74 -28.26
CA ARG A 195 9.45 3.62 -29.20
C ARG A 195 10.85 3.29 -29.70
N PRO A 196 11.30 2.03 -29.64
CA PRO A 196 12.57 1.65 -30.24
C PRO A 196 12.51 1.96 -31.75
N ARG A 197 13.47 2.75 -32.20
CA ARG A 197 13.66 3.03 -33.65
C ARG A 197 13.84 1.69 -34.35
N ARG A 198 12.88 1.30 -35.22
CA ARG A 198 13.05 0.18 -36.16
C ARG A 198 14.33 0.47 -36.96
N ARG A 199 15.36 -0.37 -36.83
CA ARG A 199 16.52 -0.38 -37.70
C ARG A 199 16.04 -0.68 -39.12
N ALA A 200 16.34 0.21 -40.05
CA ALA A 200 16.14 -0.02 -41.48
C ALA A 200 17.00 -1.21 -41.94
N PRO A 201 16.53 -2.06 -42.88
CA PRO A 201 17.29 -3.16 -43.39
C PRO A 201 18.48 -2.61 -44.19
N ARG A 202 19.66 -3.15 -43.93
CA ARG A 202 20.90 -2.91 -44.70
C ARG A 202 20.65 -3.44 -46.13
N ARG A 203 20.70 -2.55 -47.13
CA ARG A 203 20.79 -2.96 -48.54
C ARG A 203 22.20 -3.53 -48.74
N GLU A 204 22.29 -4.80 -49.08
CA GLU A 204 23.46 -5.41 -49.69
C GLU A 204 23.48 -4.95 -51.15
N GLY A 205 24.53 -4.25 -51.49
CA GLY A 205 24.87 -3.87 -52.88
C GLY A 205 25.95 -4.80 -53.38
N THR A 206 25.70 -5.35 -54.55
CA THR A 206 26.58 -6.06 -55.48
C THR A 206 27.98 -5.52 -55.58
#